data_bd0eb5522324302e478b8f33742618b3
#
_entry.id   bd0eb5522324302e478b8f33742618b3
#
_cell.length_a   1.000
_cell.length_b   1.000
_cell.length_c   1.000
_cell.angle_alpha   90.00
_cell.angle_beta   90.00
_cell.angle_gamma   90.00
#
_symmetry.space_group_name_H-M   'P 1'
#
loop_
_entity.id
_entity.type
_entity.pdbx_description
1 polymer ?
#
loop_
_entity_poly.entity_id
_entity_poly.type
_entity_poly.pdbx_seq_one_letter_code
_entity_poly.pdbx_strand_id
1 'polypeptide(L)'
;LFGKMGRLTDKEIFLEAGYGKDLGFTHEDYLKENPGLIFLESLDELHSKDLVIVVRAPKKSVIAKMRQGAILFSMLHYEARPVRNQFIQKTGILPFSMDGIINDEGKRLFVYYEGTSNPAVKVAFEELKKRHPKFSSPGRSPLQAVVVGIGPVGQKATRAFQKISDAEFLPQNLPGLTVTVLSRAVLRDEKALKNILSSADILADATKRKDTSKFIIRNSMLGNLPGHAVILDITADPNNHDAEPPTVKGFEGIPYGTLEKYVIDTDDPLYDE
;
A
#
# COMPACT_ATOMS: atom_id res chain seq x y z
N LEU A 1 3.82 12.78 19.64
CA LEU A 1 5.05 12.03 19.45
C LEU A 1 6.27 12.89 19.82
N PHE A 2 6.47 14.04 19.18
CA PHE A 2 7.67 14.88 19.35
C PHE A 2 7.84 15.43 20.75
N GLY A 3 6.77 15.80 21.45
CA GLY A 3 6.83 16.20 22.86
C GLY A 3 7.29 15.06 23.79
N LYS A 4 6.91 13.82 23.47
CA LYS A 4 7.40 12.64 24.23
C LYS A 4 8.86 12.33 23.90
N MET A 5 9.29 12.45 22.65
CA MET A 5 10.68 12.24 22.26
C MET A 5 11.61 13.25 22.93
N GLY A 6 11.25 14.52 22.98
CA GLY A 6 12.03 15.55 23.68
C GLY A 6 12.17 15.31 25.20
N ARG A 7 11.28 14.51 25.80
CA ARG A 7 11.39 14.09 27.22
C ARG A 7 12.26 12.84 27.42
N LEU A 8 12.48 12.07 26.34
CA LEU A 8 13.21 10.80 26.40
C LEU A 8 14.67 10.95 26.01
N THR A 9 15.06 12.07 25.44
CA THR A 9 16.42 12.29 24.97
C THR A 9 16.84 13.75 25.14
N ASP A 10 18.12 13.97 25.46
CA ASP A 10 18.82 15.24 25.43
C ASP A 10 19.39 15.58 24.04
N LYS A 11 19.11 14.75 23.05
CA LYS A 11 19.60 14.89 21.68
C LYS A 11 18.78 15.87 20.87
N GLU A 12 19.42 16.52 19.93
CA GLU A 12 18.76 17.39 18.96
C GLU A 12 17.87 16.57 18.02
N ILE A 13 16.70 17.11 17.74
CA ILE A 13 15.71 16.51 16.80
C ILE A 13 15.55 17.45 15.62
N PHE A 14 15.84 16.92 14.45
CA PHE A 14 15.76 17.64 13.18
C PHE A 14 14.54 17.18 12.39
N LEU A 15 13.83 18.12 11.77
CA LEU A 15 12.73 17.86 10.84
C LEU A 15 13.02 18.51 9.49
N GLU A 16 12.50 17.92 8.44
CA GLU A 16 12.47 18.53 7.11
C GLU A 16 11.61 19.80 7.15
N ALA A 17 12.08 20.88 6.51
CA ALA A 17 11.28 22.08 6.36
C ALA A 17 9.98 21.75 5.59
N GLY A 18 8.84 22.24 6.10
CA GLY A 18 7.53 21.91 5.58
C GLY A 18 7.01 20.52 6.00
N TYR A 19 7.68 19.82 6.92
CA TYR A 19 7.16 18.55 7.48
C TYR A 19 5.73 18.73 7.98
N GLY A 20 4.83 17.85 7.53
CA GLY A 20 3.42 17.87 7.90
C GLY A 20 2.54 18.92 7.18
N LYS A 21 3.09 19.75 6.29
CA LYS A 21 2.34 20.79 5.56
C LYS A 21 1.14 20.22 4.81
N ASP A 22 1.29 19.08 4.15
CA ASP A 22 0.20 18.43 3.40
C ASP A 22 -0.91 17.86 4.31
N LEU A 23 -0.62 17.75 5.60
CA LEU A 23 -1.57 17.36 6.64
C LEU A 23 -2.16 18.58 7.40
N GLY A 24 -1.80 19.80 6.99
CA GLY A 24 -2.28 21.04 7.59
C GLY A 24 -1.52 21.49 8.84
N PHE A 25 -0.35 20.89 9.12
CA PHE A 25 0.49 21.31 10.25
C PHE A 25 1.52 22.35 9.83
N THR A 26 1.79 23.30 10.71
CA THR A 26 2.81 24.33 10.57
C THR A 26 4.02 24.02 11.47
N HIS A 27 5.14 24.73 11.26
CA HIS A 27 6.30 24.64 12.16
C HIS A 27 5.93 25.03 13.61
N GLU A 28 5.09 26.04 13.77
CA GLU A 28 4.63 26.52 15.08
C GLU A 28 3.85 25.43 15.84
N ASP A 29 3.07 24.61 15.15
CA ASP A 29 2.35 23.50 15.78
C ASP A 29 3.30 22.47 16.38
N TYR A 30 4.41 22.18 15.69
CA TYR A 30 5.45 21.29 16.21
C TYR A 30 6.26 21.93 17.34
N LEU A 31 6.62 23.21 17.23
CA LEU A 31 7.39 23.94 18.23
C LEU A 31 6.60 24.13 19.54
N LYS A 32 5.26 24.22 19.49
CA LYS A 32 4.40 24.20 20.69
C LYS A 32 4.57 22.91 21.50
N GLU A 33 4.74 21.78 20.79
CA GLU A 33 4.92 20.46 21.42
C GLU A 33 6.36 20.23 21.90
N ASN A 34 7.34 20.74 21.16
CA ASN A 34 8.75 20.65 21.50
C ASN A 34 9.51 21.86 20.93
N PRO A 35 9.82 22.88 21.78
CA PRO A 35 10.55 24.08 21.35
C PRO A 35 11.98 23.83 20.86
N GLY A 36 12.57 22.65 21.18
CA GLY A 36 13.92 22.28 20.78
C GLY A 36 14.02 21.64 19.38
N LEU A 37 12.94 21.63 18.59
CA LEU A 37 12.97 21.10 17.22
C LEU A 37 13.70 22.06 16.28
N ILE A 38 14.51 21.50 15.41
CA ILE A 38 15.29 22.23 14.40
C ILE A 38 14.77 21.82 13.01
N PHE A 39 14.40 22.80 12.18
CA PHE A 39 13.95 22.56 10.83
C PHE A 39 15.08 22.80 9.85
N LEU A 40 15.29 21.86 8.93
CA LEU A 40 16.35 21.89 7.93
C LEU A 40 15.76 21.93 6.51
N GLU A 41 16.27 22.83 5.68
CA GLU A 41 15.91 22.92 4.26
C GLU A 41 16.65 21.86 3.43
N SER A 42 17.85 21.46 3.87
CA SER A 42 18.69 20.52 3.14
C SER A 42 18.37 19.07 3.54
N LEU A 43 17.84 18.29 2.59
CA LEU A 43 17.68 16.85 2.76
C LEU A 43 19.01 16.12 2.94
N ASP A 44 20.09 16.56 2.30
CA ASP A 44 21.41 15.95 2.45
C ASP A 44 21.92 16.15 3.89
N GLU A 45 21.71 17.34 4.47
CA GLU A 45 22.05 17.60 5.87
C GLU A 45 21.19 16.76 6.82
N LEU A 46 19.90 16.65 6.57
CA LEU A 46 18.97 15.81 7.35
C LEU A 46 19.40 14.34 7.35
N HIS A 47 19.80 13.83 6.18
CA HIS A 47 20.24 12.44 6.03
C HIS A 47 21.67 12.17 6.55
N SER A 48 22.44 13.20 6.89
CA SER A 48 23.77 13.06 7.50
C SER A 48 23.75 12.81 8.98
N LYS A 49 22.58 12.86 9.63
CA LYS A 49 22.42 12.69 11.10
C LYS A 49 22.69 11.27 11.55
N ASP A 50 22.95 11.10 12.86
CA ASP A 50 23.28 9.82 13.47
C ASP A 50 22.16 8.79 13.38
N LEU A 51 20.92 9.26 13.53
CA LEU A 51 19.71 8.47 13.41
C LEU A 51 18.74 9.15 12.42
N VAL A 52 18.45 8.47 11.34
CA VAL A 52 17.46 8.89 10.34
C VAL A 52 16.22 8.02 10.50
N ILE A 53 15.09 8.67 10.80
CA ILE A 53 13.79 8.01 10.93
C ILE A 53 12.91 8.47 9.78
N VAL A 54 12.55 7.57 8.89
CA VAL A 54 11.70 7.86 7.74
C VAL A 54 10.81 6.66 7.43
N VAL A 55 9.51 6.89 7.24
CA VAL A 55 8.57 5.77 7.01
C VAL A 55 8.94 5.02 5.74
N ARG A 56 9.09 5.72 4.63
CA ARG A 56 9.46 5.11 3.34
C ARG A 56 10.97 5.03 3.20
N ALA A 57 11.45 3.84 2.82
CA ALA A 57 12.89 3.66 2.57
C ALA A 57 13.41 4.66 1.54
N PRO A 58 14.48 5.42 1.85
CA PRO A 58 15.07 6.39 0.94
C PRO A 58 15.60 5.74 -0.34
N LYS A 59 15.80 6.54 -1.39
CA LYS A 59 16.45 6.09 -2.62
C LYS A 59 17.90 5.64 -2.33
N LYS A 60 18.45 4.74 -3.14
CA LYS A 60 19.82 4.24 -2.99
C LYS A 60 20.85 5.38 -2.94
N SER A 61 20.66 6.43 -3.75
CA SER A 61 21.52 7.61 -3.78
C SER A 61 21.55 8.39 -2.46
N VAL A 62 20.44 8.40 -1.72
CA VAL A 62 20.36 9.01 -0.38
C VAL A 62 21.06 8.13 0.66
N ILE A 63 20.76 6.82 0.64
CA ILE A 63 21.38 5.86 1.55
C ILE A 63 22.91 5.86 1.39
N ALA A 64 23.42 5.98 0.15
CA ALA A 64 24.84 6.03 -0.14
C ALA A 64 25.55 7.27 0.45
N LYS A 65 24.82 8.34 0.72
CA LYS A 65 25.36 9.58 1.32
C LYS A 65 25.31 9.56 2.86
N MET A 66 24.62 8.58 3.46
CA MET A 66 24.55 8.47 4.90
C MET A 66 25.93 8.14 5.48
N ARG A 67 26.19 8.66 6.66
CA ARG A 67 27.45 8.44 7.38
C ARG A 67 27.60 6.96 7.78
N GLN A 68 28.80 6.43 7.65
CA GLN A 68 29.11 5.09 8.15
C GLN A 68 28.80 5.00 9.67
N GLY A 69 28.15 3.94 10.09
CA GLY A 69 27.67 3.74 11.44
C GLY A 69 26.37 4.49 11.80
N ALA A 70 25.83 5.34 10.89
CA ALA A 70 24.53 5.95 11.11
C ALA A 70 23.40 4.90 11.12
N ILE A 71 22.35 5.18 11.87
CA ILE A 71 21.18 4.31 11.99
C ILE A 71 20.11 4.77 11.01
N LEU A 72 19.61 3.85 10.17
CA LEU A 72 18.42 4.06 9.35
C LEU A 72 17.25 3.26 9.92
N PHE A 73 16.22 3.94 10.42
CA PHE A 73 14.99 3.34 10.92
C PHE A 73 13.84 3.62 9.95
N SER A 74 13.41 2.60 9.18
CA SER A 74 12.49 2.77 8.06
C SER A 74 11.73 1.48 7.73
N MET A 75 10.67 1.55 6.92
CA MET A 75 10.00 0.38 6.31
C MET A 75 10.89 -0.20 5.20
N LEU A 76 11.78 -1.11 5.53
CA LEU A 76 12.78 -1.64 4.59
C LEU A 76 12.29 -2.87 3.81
N HIS A 77 11.27 -3.57 4.30
CA HIS A 77 10.69 -4.76 3.67
C HIS A 77 11.76 -5.78 3.26
N TYR A 78 12.57 -6.23 4.21
CA TYR A 78 13.73 -7.10 3.95
C TYR A 78 13.38 -8.34 3.11
N GLU A 79 12.29 -9.01 3.44
CA GLU A 79 11.87 -10.24 2.75
C GLU A 79 11.55 -10.01 1.26
N ALA A 80 11.00 -8.84 0.94
CA ALA A 80 10.53 -8.51 -0.41
C ALA A 80 11.49 -7.62 -1.22
N ARG A 81 12.66 -7.25 -0.68
CA ARG A 81 13.59 -6.31 -1.33
C ARG A 81 15.07 -6.74 -1.23
N PRO A 82 15.45 -7.94 -1.71
CA PRO A 82 16.79 -8.49 -1.54
C PRO A 82 17.89 -7.61 -2.17
N VAL A 83 17.66 -7.04 -3.34
CA VAL A 83 18.64 -6.16 -4.02
C VAL A 83 18.94 -4.89 -3.21
N ARG A 84 17.92 -4.31 -2.57
CA ARG A 84 18.12 -3.16 -1.68
C ARG A 84 18.89 -3.57 -0.42
N ASN A 85 18.59 -4.71 0.15
CA ASN A 85 19.27 -5.23 1.34
C ASN A 85 20.74 -5.46 1.09
N GLN A 86 21.10 -6.11 -0.02
CA GLN A 86 22.49 -6.30 -0.44
C GLN A 86 23.22 -4.95 -0.63
N PHE A 87 22.53 -3.95 -1.17
CA PHE A 87 23.09 -2.60 -1.30
C PHE A 87 23.34 -1.97 0.07
N ILE A 88 22.35 -2.00 0.97
CA ILE A 88 22.47 -1.42 2.33
C ILE A 88 23.61 -2.07 3.10
N GLN A 89 23.78 -3.38 3.04
CA GLN A 89 24.87 -4.10 3.69
C GLN A 89 26.27 -3.58 3.30
N LYS A 90 26.43 -3.03 2.10
CA LYS A 90 27.68 -2.49 1.58
C LYS A 90 27.98 -1.06 2.02
N THR A 91 27.00 -0.36 2.60
CA THR A 91 27.15 1.07 2.97
C THR A 91 27.74 1.29 4.36
N GLY A 92 27.76 0.26 5.21
CA GLY A 92 28.25 0.37 6.59
C GLY A 92 27.31 1.11 7.55
N ILE A 93 26.05 1.40 7.13
CA ILE A 93 25.02 1.90 8.06
C ILE A 93 24.39 0.75 8.86
N LEU A 94 23.68 1.09 9.92
CA LEU A 94 22.92 0.15 10.77
C LEU A 94 21.43 0.27 10.43
N PRO A 95 20.87 -0.61 9.61
CA PRO A 95 19.47 -0.52 9.20
C PRO A 95 18.54 -1.27 10.18
N PHE A 96 17.45 -0.62 10.59
CA PHE A 96 16.37 -1.23 11.36
C PHE A 96 15.07 -1.14 10.58
N SER A 97 14.43 -2.28 10.35
CA SER A 97 13.16 -2.34 9.60
C SER A 97 11.97 -2.23 10.55
N MET A 98 11.19 -1.15 10.41
CA MET A 98 9.97 -0.93 11.20
C MET A 98 8.96 -2.07 11.02
N ASP A 99 8.87 -2.61 9.81
CA ASP A 99 7.95 -3.70 9.47
C ASP A 99 8.36 -5.07 10.05
N GLY A 100 9.58 -5.18 10.58
CA GLY A 100 10.07 -6.35 11.31
C GLY A 100 9.86 -6.29 12.81
N ILE A 101 9.43 -5.16 13.38
CA ILE A 101 9.24 -5.01 14.82
C ILE A 101 7.87 -5.57 15.20
N ILE A 102 7.90 -6.60 16.02
CA ILE A 102 6.71 -7.32 16.51
C ILE A 102 6.67 -7.29 18.05
N ASN A 103 5.46 -7.44 18.61
CA ASN A 103 5.31 -7.67 20.05
C ASN A 103 5.47 -9.17 20.38
N ASP A 104 5.34 -9.52 21.65
CA ASP A 104 5.47 -10.89 22.16
C ASP A 104 4.41 -11.85 21.55
N GLU A 105 3.30 -11.33 21.06
CA GLU A 105 2.25 -12.08 20.36
C GLU A 105 2.51 -12.24 18.86
N GLY A 106 3.66 -11.75 18.33
CA GLY A 106 4.01 -11.77 16.92
C GLY A 106 3.27 -10.76 16.05
N LYS A 107 2.59 -9.77 16.65
CA LYS A 107 1.91 -8.70 15.93
C LYS A 107 2.88 -7.56 15.65
N ARG A 108 2.88 -7.04 14.42
CA ARG A 108 3.67 -5.86 14.05
C ARG A 108 3.24 -4.64 14.86
N LEU A 109 4.23 -3.89 15.39
CA LEU A 109 3.99 -2.66 16.15
C LEU A 109 3.82 -1.44 15.24
N PHE A 110 4.55 -1.40 14.12
CA PHE A 110 4.47 -0.31 13.15
C PHE A 110 3.59 -0.71 11.98
N VAL A 111 2.30 -0.40 12.08
CA VAL A 111 1.30 -0.69 11.03
C VAL A 111 0.28 0.45 10.95
N TYR A 112 -0.12 0.76 9.72
CA TYR A 112 -1.24 1.65 9.46
C TYR A 112 -2.05 1.12 8.28
N TYR A 113 -2.75 0.02 8.50
CA TYR A 113 -3.54 -0.67 7.46
C TYR A 113 -4.61 0.22 6.83
N GLU A 114 -5.22 1.13 7.59
CA GLU A 114 -6.19 2.09 7.06
C GLU A 114 -5.56 3.08 6.08
N GLY A 115 -4.35 3.56 6.39
CA GLY A 115 -3.59 4.43 5.51
C GLY A 115 -3.17 3.77 4.19
N THR A 116 -3.12 2.44 4.14
CA THR A 116 -2.91 1.68 2.90
C THR A 116 -4.23 1.45 2.18
N SER A 117 -5.25 0.98 2.89
CA SER A 117 -6.51 0.53 2.27
C SER A 117 -7.41 1.67 1.83
N ASN A 118 -7.56 2.74 2.62
CA ASN A 118 -8.49 3.82 2.29
C ASN A 118 -8.12 4.57 0.99
N PRO A 119 -6.87 5.01 0.77
CA PRO A 119 -6.50 5.65 -0.49
C PRO A 119 -6.63 4.70 -1.68
N ALA A 120 -6.21 3.43 -1.53
CA ALA A 120 -6.29 2.44 -2.59
C ALA A 120 -7.75 2.19 -3.03
N VAL A 121 -8.65 1.99 -2.06
CA VAL A 121 -10.09 1.83 -2.32
C VAL A 121 -10.68 3.08 -2.96
N LYS A 122 -10.28 4.27 -2.50
CA LYS A 122 -10.74 5.53 -3.09
C LYS A 122 -10.35 5.63 -4.56
N VAL A 123 -9.10 5.33 -4.90
CA VAL A 123 -8.63 5.34 -6.30
C VAL A 123 -9.43 4.34 -7.14
N ALA A 124 -9.57 3.09 -6.70
CA ALA A 124 -10.32 2.07 -7.44
C ALA A 124 -11.79 2.47 -7.64
N PHE A 125 -12.41 3.09 -6.64
CA PHE A 125 -13.78 3.55 -6.71
C PHE A 125 -13.97 4.71 -7.69
N GLU A 126 -13.04 5.66 -7.71
CA GLU A 126 -13.04 6.77 -8.67
C GLU A 126 -12.80 6.28 -10.12
N GLU A 127 -11.93 5.28 -10.30
CA GLU A 127 -11.74 4.66 -11.62
C GLU A 127 -12.99 3.89 -12.07
N LEU A 128 -13.64 3.15 -11.17
CA LEU A 128 -14.92 2.51 -11.48
C LEU A 128 -15.99 3.53 -11.86
N LYS A 129 -16.07 4.65 -11.13
CA LYS A 129 -17.02 5.73 -11.43
C LYS A 129 -16.88 6.29 -12.84
N LYS A 130 -15.65 6.38 -13.36
CA LYS A 130 -15.37 6.83 -14.72
C LYS A 130 -15.77 5.80 -15.78
N ARG A 131 -15.66 4.50 -15.48
CA ARG A 131 -15.76 3.40 -16.46
C ARG A 131 -17.11 2.71 -16.47
N HIS A 132 -17.78 2.63 -15.33
CA HIS A 132 -19.02 1.88 -15.21
C HIS A 132 -20.19 2.61 -15.88
N PRO A 133 -20.80 2.06 -16.95
CA PRO A 133 -21.76 2.77 -17.79
C PRO A 133 -23.06 3.17 -17.08
N LYS A 134 -23.37 2.50 -15.98
CA LYS A 134 -24.58 2.72 -15.17
C LYS A 134 -24.27 3.15 -13.73
N PHE A 135 -23.08 3.70 -13.44
CA PHE A 135 -22.66 4.00 -12.06
C PHE A 135 -23.70 4.81 -11.27
N SER A 136 -24.26 5.86 -11.88
CA SER A 136 -25.26 6.75 -11.27
C SER A 136 -26.71 6.41 -11.66
N SER A 137 -26.98 5.20 -12.18
CA SER A 137 -28.34 4.78 -12.54
C SER A 137 -29.13 4.30 -11.31
N PRO A 138 -30.32 4.87 -11.03
CA PRO A 138 -31.16 4.41 -9.92
C PRO A 138 -31.68 2.95 -10.09
N GLY A 139 -31.78 2.49 -11.35
CA GLY A 139 -32.31 1.15 -11.68
C GLY A 139 -31.25 0.04 -11.73
N ARG A 140 -29.98 0.32 -11.40
CA ARG A 140 -28.96 -0.73 -11.36
C ARG A 140 -29.05 -1.58 -10.09
N SER A 141 -28.51 -2.78 -10.16
CA SER A 141 -28.19 -3.54 -8.94
C SER A 141 -27.08 -2.86 -8.14
N PRO A 142 -26.94 -3.16 -6.84
CA PRO A 142 -25.77 -2.72 -6.08
C PRO A 142 -24.46 -3.14 -6.76
N LEU A 143 -23.46 -2.26 -6.77
CA LEU A 143 -22.13 -2.58 -7.29
C LEU A 143 -21.49 -3.70 -6.46
N GLN A 144 -20.60 -4.48 -7.07
CA GLN A 144 -19.99 -5.64 -6.45
C GLN A 144 -18.48 -5.43 -6.28
N ALA A 145 -18.01 -5.25 -5.04
CA ALA A 145 -16.60 -5.33 -4.72
C ALA A 145 -16.25 -6.72 -4.18
N VAL A 146 -15.26 -7.35 -4.77
CA VAL A 146 -14.76 -8.66 -4.37
C VAL A 146 -13.37 -8.49 -3.76
N VAL A 147 -13.20 -8.88 -2.49
CA VAL A 147 -11.92 -8.78 -1.77
C VAL A 147 -11.33 -10.17 -1.58
N VAL A 148 -10.14 -10.39 -2.11
CA VAL A 148 -9.37 -11.61 -1.93
C VAL A 148 -8.40 -11.41 -0.78
N GLY A 149 -8.61 -12.15 0.31
CA GLY A 149 -7.80 -12.05 1.54
C GLY A 149 -8.53 -11.41 2.71
N ILE A 150 -8.56 -12.14 3.84
CA ILE A 150 -9.24 -11.75 5.09
C ILE A 150 -8.28 -11.21 6.16
N GLY A 151 -7.04 -10.92 5.77
CA GLY A 151 -6.03 -10.32 6.65
C GLY A 151 -6.39 -8.87 7.05
N PRO A 152 -5.55 -8.23 7.87
CA PRO A 152 -5.82 -6.85 8.33
C PRO A 152 -6.06 -5.86 7.20
N VAL A 153 -5.32 -5.94 6.10
CA VAL A 153 -5.50 -5.08 4.92
C VAL A 153 -6.87 -5.33 4.27
N GLY A 154 -7.24 -6.60 4.04
CA GLY A 154 -8.54 -6.95 3.44
C GLY A 154 -9.73 -6.51 4.29
N GLN A 155 -9.65 -6.67 5.62
CA GLN A 155 -10.68 -6.18 6.54
C GLN A 155 -10.83 -4.65 6.47
N LYS A 156 -9.71 -3.91 6.38
CA LYS A 156 -9.76 -2.45 6.25
C LYS A 156 -10.25 -2.02 4.87
N ALA A 157 -9.88 -2.73 3.80
CA ALA A 157 -10.41 -2.50 2.46
C ALA A 157 -11.94 -2.71 2.42
N THR A 158 -12.44 -3.79 3.02
CA THR A 158 -13.89 -4.05 3.14
C THR A 158 -14.62 -2.89 3.81
N ARG A 159 -14.09 -2.41 4.94
CA ARG A 159 -14.65 -1.23 5.63
C ARG A 159 -14.57 0.04 4.79
N ALA A 160 -13.48 0.23 4.07
CA ALA A 160 -13.31 1.40 3.20
C ALA A 160 -14.33 1.41 2.06
N PHE A 161 -14.58 0.26 1.43
CA PHE A 161 -15.62 0.10 0.40
C PHE A 161 -17.01 0.43 0.95
N GLN A 162 -17.37 -0.04 2.14
CA GLN A 162 -18.65 0.29 2.77
C GLN A 162 -18.78 1.79 3.01
N LYS A 163 -17.77 2.42 3.63
CA LYS A 163 -17.78 3.85 3.93
C LYS A 163 -17.89 4.73 2.68
N ILE A 164 -17.14 4.40 1.61
CA ILE A 164 -17.17 5.18 0.37
C ILE A 164 -18.51 5.00 -0.35
N SER A 165 -19.07 3.79 -0.31
CA SER A 165 -20.41 3.49 -0.84
C SER A 165 -21.48 4.36 -0.15
N ASP A 166 -21.49 4.36 1.18
CA ASP A 166 -22.46 5.14 1.94
C ASP A 166 -22.32 6.65 1.65
N ALA A 167 -21.10 7.15 1.63
CA ALA A 167 -20.83 8.56 1.35
C ALA A 167 -21.25 8.98 -0.08
N GLU A 168 -21.07 8.11 -1.07
CA GLU A 168 -21.40 8.40 -2.47
C GLU A 168 -22.89 8.22 -2.76
N PHE A 169 -23.50 7.12 -2.32
CA PHE A 169 -24.81 6.69 -2.82
C PHE A 169 -25.99 7.09 -1.92
N LEU A 170 -25.84 7.14 -0.59
CA LEU A 170 -26.94 7.51 0.29
C LEU A 170 -27.50 8.92 0.02
N PRO A 171 -26.68 9.96 -0.16
CA PRO A 171 -27.20 11.30 -0.44
C PRO A 171 -27.94 11.40 -1.78
N GLN A 172 -27.65 10.50 -2.72
CA GLN A 172 -28.24 10.48 -4.05
C GLN A 172 -29.41 9.49 -4.19
N ASN A 173 -29.74 8.77 -3.12
CA ASN A 173 -30.73 7.68 -3.13
C ASN A 173 -30.47 6.65 -4.23
N LEU A 174 -29.20 6.31 -4.46
CA LEU A 174 -28.76 5.32 -5.43
C LEU A 174 -28.51 3.96 -4.78
N PRO A 175 -28.62 2.85 -5.55
CA PRO A 175 -28.18 1.55 -5.07
C PRO A 175 -26.70 1.59 -4.65
N GLY A 176 -26.41 1.05 -3.47
CA GLY A 176 -25.07 1.07 -2.88
C GLY A 176 -24.08 0.12 -3.55
N LEU A 177 -23.17 -0.40 -2.72
CA LEU A 177 -22.17 -1.39 -3.10
C LEU A 177 -22.20 -2.52 -2.07
N THR A 178 -22.11 -3.77 -2.53
CA THR A 178 -21.91 -4.94 -1.67
C THR A 178 -20.44 -5.37 -1.71
N VAL A 179 -19.96 -5.95 -0.61
CA VAL A 179 -18.59 -6.45 -0.53
C VAL A 179 -18.61 -7.95 -0.25
N THR A 180 -18.07 -8.71 -1.18
CA THR A 180 -17.87 -10.17 -1.03
C THR A 180 -16.40 -10.45 -0.69
N VAL A 181 -16.15 -11.15 0.40
CA VAL A 181 -14.80 -11.55 0.80
C VAL A 181 -14.60 -13.03 0.51
N LEU A 182 -13.60 -13.36 -0.30
CA LEU A 182 -13.35 -14.72 -0.75
C LEU A 182 -12.47 -15.50 0.23
N SER A 183 -12.94 -16.68 0.61
CA SER A 183 -12.14 -17.68 1.31
C SER A 183 -11.24 -18.46 0.35
N ARG A 184 -10.22 -19.14 0.89
CA ARG A 184 -9.34 -20.02 0.10
C ARG A 184 -10.09 -21.18 -0.57
N ALA A 185 -11.20 -21.63 0.00
CA ALA A 185 -12.01 -22.70 -0.56
C ALA A 185 -12.68 -22.24 -1.86
N VAL A 186 -13.27 -21.04 -1.86
CA VAL A 186 -13.90 -20.44 -3.05
C VAL A 186 -12.89 -20.22 -4.17
N LEU A 187 -11.66 -19.80 -3.84
CA LEU A 187 -10.59 -19.60 -4.84
C LEU A 187 -10.16 -20.89 -5.55
N ARG A 188 -10.45 -22.07 -4.96
CA ARG A 188 -10.17 -23.39 -5.57
C ARG A 188 -11.34 -23.96 -6.35
N ASP A 189 -12.52 -23.40 -6.19
CA ASP A 189 -13.73 -23.77 -6.93
C ASP A 189 -13.85 -22.85 -8.16
N GLU A 190 -13.35 -23.34 -9.30
CA GLU A 190 -13.35 -22.57 -10.54
C GLU A 190 -14.74 -22.12 -10.97
N LYS A 191 -15.78 -22.95 -10.76
CA LYS A 191 -17.15 -22.61 -11.12
C LYS A 191 -17.70 -21.49 -10.25
N ALA A 192 -17.51 -21.60 -8.94
CA ALA A 192 -17.93 -20.57 -7.99
C ALA A 192 -17.16 -19.26 -8.25
N LEU A 193 -15.84 -19.34 -8.44
CA LEU A 193 -15.00 -18.18 -8.73
C LEU A 193 -15.42 -17.48 -10.02
N LYS A 194 -15.65 -18.23 -11.10
CA LYS A 194 -16.13 -17.69 -12.39
C LYS A 194 -17.43 -16.93 -12.23
N ASN A 195 -18.39 -17.49 -11.51
CA ASN A 195 -19.69 -16.85 -11.27
C ASN A 195 -19.54 -15.53 -10.48
N ILE A 196 -18.66 -15.51 -9.49
CA ILE A 196 -18.40 -14.30 -8.69
C ILE A 196 -17.71 -13.23 -9.55
N LEU A 197 -16.67 -13.61 -10.30
CA LEU A 197 -15.92 -12.67 -11.14
C LEU A 197 -16.77 -12.07 -12.24
N SER A 198 -17.71 -12.83 -12.82
CA SER A 198 -18.57 -12.33 -13.91
C SER A 198 -19.50 -11.18 -13.50
N SER A 199 -19.66 -10.92 -12.22
CA SER A 199 -20.45 -9.81 -11.68
C SER A 199 -19.64 -8.81 -10.85
N ALA A 200 -18.32 -8.99 -10.76
CA ALA A 200 -17.47 -8.13 -9.95
C ALA A 200 -17.14 -6.82 -10.68
N ASP A 201 -17.50 -5.69 -10.09
CA ASP A 201 -17.14 -4.36 -10.58
C ASP A 201 -15.74 -3.93 -10.09
N ILE A 202 -15.36 -4.39 -8.88
CA ILE A 202 -14.00 -4.23 -8.34
C ILE A 202 -13.51 -5.58 -7.83
N LEU A 203 -12.30 -5.98 -8.23
CA LEU A 203 -11.60 -7.14 -7.70
C LEU A 203 -10.33 -6.69 -6.97
N ALA A 204 -10.30 -6.82 -5.64
CA ALA A 204 -9.19 -6.37 -4.81
C ALA A 204 -8.32 -7.53 -4.32
N ASP A 205 -7.01 -7.50 -4.58
CA ASP A 205 -6.02 -8.37 -3.96
C ASP A 205 -5.47 -7.74 -2.68
N ALA A 206 -5.82 -8.33 -1.55
CA ALA A 206 -5.32 -7.97 -0.22
C ALA A 206 -4.67 -9.18 0.47
N THR A 207 -4.13 -10.10 -0.32
CA THR A 207 -3.54 -11.34 0.18
C THR A 207 -2.15 -11.13 0.77
N LYS A 208 -1.76 -12.02 1.67
CA LYS A 208 -0.38 -12.27 2.06
C LYS A 208 -0.06 -13.72 1.70
N ARG A 209 0.86 -13.93 0.77
CA ARG A 209 1.27 -15.25 0.30
C ARG A 209 2.56 -15.69 0.98
N LYS A 210 2.64 -16.99 1.28
CA LYS A 210 3.90 -17.60 1.73
C LYS A 210 4.80 -17.96 0.53
N ASP A 211 4.17 -18.37 -0.56
CA ASP A 211 4.82 -18.72 -1.81
C ASP A 211 4.42 -17.68 -2.86
N THR A 212 5.34 -16.79 -3.18
CA THR A 212 5.15 -15.71 -4.16
C THR A 212 5.51 -16.13 -5.59
N SER A 213 5.87 -17.40 -5.81
CA SER A 213 6.13 -17.93 -7.16
C SER A 213 4.85 -18.38 -7.89
N LYS A 214 3.69 -18.36 -7.22
CA LYS A 214 2.43 -18.89 -7.76
C LYS A 214 1.35 -17.83 -7.80
N PHE A 215 0.59 -17.81 -8.89
CA PHE A 215 -0.62 -17.01 -9.00
C PHE A 215 -1.75 -17.56 -8.08
N ILE A 216 -2.59 -16.65 -7.59
CA ILE A 216 -3.84 -16.97 -6.90
C ILE A 216 -4.98 -17.07 -7.91
N ILE A 217 -5.04 -16.11 -8.84
CA ILE A 217 -6.04 -16.04 -9.92
C ILE A 217 -5.30 -15.91 -11.23
N ARG A 218 -5.59 -16.83 -12.17
CA ARG A 218 -4.99 -16.85 -13.50
C ARG A 218 -5.75 -15.96 -14.48
N ASN A 219 -5.09 -15.51 -15.54
CA ASN A 219 -5.67 -14.71 -16.62
C ASN A 219 -6.93 -15.36 -17.22
N SER A 220 -6.95 -16.68 -17.35
CA SER A 220 -8.14 -17.43 -17.82
C SER A 220 -9.39 -17.20 -16.95
N MET A 221 -9.19 -16.90 -15.66
CA MET A 221 -10.27 -16.57 -14.74
C MET A 221 -10.55 -15.06 -14.72
N LEU A 222 -9.51 -14.22 -14.76
CA LEU A 222 -9.64 -12.75 -14.82
C LEU A 222 -10.41 -12.30 -16.06
N GLY A 223 -10.29 -13.01 -17.17
CA GLY A 223 -11.07 -12.77 -18.40
C GLY A 223 -12.59 -12.90 -18.26
N ASN A 224 -13.10 -13.37 -17.09
CA ASN A 224 -14.54 -13.38 -16.82
C ASN A 224 -15.04 -12.06 -16.19
N LEU A 225 -14.16 -11.13 -15.82
CA LEU A 225 -14.55 -9.83 -15.30
C LEU A 225 -15.30 -9.01 -16.35
N PRO A 226 -16.30 -8.20 -15.96
CA PRO A 226 -16.90 -7.21 -16.87
C PRO A 226 -15.86 -6.25 -17.44
N GLY A 227 -16.03 -5.78 -18.67
CA GLY A 227 -15.06 -4.88 -19.33
C GLY A 227 -14.83 -3.53 -18.62
N HIS A 228 -15.73 -3.13 -17.73
CA HIS A 228 -15.59 -1.93 -16.91
C HIS A 228 -14.96 -2.21 -15.54
N ALA A 229 -14.69 -3.46 -15.19
CA ALA A 229 -14.20 -3.82 -13.88
C ALA A 229 -12.82 -3.23 -13.60
N VAL A 230 -12.58 -2.93 -12.33
CA VAL A 230 -11.28 -2.43 -11.84
C VAL A 230 -10.61 -3.49 -10.99
N ILE A 231 -9.37 -3.82 -11.31
CA ILE A 231 -8.52 -4.67 -10.47
C ILE A 231 -7.70 -3.77 -9.54
N LEU A 232 -7.80 -4.00 -8.25
CA LEU A 232 -7.08 -3.25 -7.21
C LEU A 232 -6.06 -4.15 -6.52
N ASP A 233 -4.77 -3.93 -6.78
CA ASP A 233 -3.69 -4.61 -6.06
C ASP A 233 -3.23 -3.79 -4.85
N ILE A 234 -3.50 -4.29 -3.64
CA ILE A 234 -3.05 -3.67 -2.37
C ILE A 234 -1.91 -4.50 -1.75
N THR A 235 -1.37 -5.45 -2.47
CA THR A 235 -0.30 -6.32 -1.96
C THR A 235 1.05 -5.63 -2.04
N ALA A 236 1.97 -6.02 -1.16
CA ALA A 236 3.38 -5.61 -1.22
C ALA A 236 4.24 -6.65 -1.96
N ASP A 237 3.60 -7.62 -2.63
CA ASP A 237 4.30 -8.72 -3.28
C ASP A 237 5.23 -8.22 -4.38
N PRO A 238 6.49 -8.70 -4.41
CA PRO A 238 7.41 -8.36 -5.47
C PRO A 238 6.93 -8.98 -6.79
N ASN A 239 7.26 -8.33 -7.90
CA ASN A 239 7.13 -8.87 -9.25
C ASN A 239 8.53 -8.88 -9.86
N ASN A 240 9.23 -10.00 -9.75
CA ASN A 240 10.58 -10.17 -10.28
C ASN A 240 10.71 -11.57 -10.90
N HIS A 241 10.59 -11.62 -12.22
CA HIS A 241 10.66 -12.84 -13.00
C HIS A 241 12.08 -13.41 -13.09
N ASP A 242 13.10 -12.56 -12.88
CA ASP A 242 14.53 -12.96 -12.92
C ASP A 242 15.02 -13.53 -11.58
N ALA A 243 14.18 -13.49 -10.54
CA ALA A 243 14.52 -14.09 -9.24
C ALA A 243 14.44 -15.63 -9.31
N GLU A 244 15.21 -16.30 -8.46
CA GLU A 244 15.14 -17.76 -8.35
C GLU A 244 14.78 -18.18 -6.91
N PRO A 245 13.58 -18.73 -6.69
CA PRO A 245 12.46 -18.86 -7.64
C PRO A 245 11.89 -17.48 -8.03
N PRO A 246 11.25 -17.37 -9.22
CA PRO A 246 10.64 -16.13 -9.65
C PRO A 246 9.53 -15.70 -8.69
N THR A 247 9.34 -14.40 -8.54
CA THR A 247 8.25 -13.85 -7.74
C THR A 247 7.26 -13.12 -8.64
N VAL A 248 5.98 -13.37 -8.43
CA VAL A 248 4.90 -12.84 -9.26
C VAL A 248 3.82 -12.19 -8.41
N LYS A 249 2.98 -11.36 -9.01
CA LYS A 249 1.77 -10.83 -8.37
C LYS A 249 0.77 -11.95 -8.06
N GLY A 250 -0.19 -11.70 -7.15
CA GLY A 250 -1.24 -12.67 -6.82
C GLY A 250 -2.16 -12.95 -8.00
N PHE A 251 -2.47 -11.94 -8.78
CA PHE A 251 -3.22 -12.06 -10.03
C PHE A 251 -2.27 -12.04 -11.20
N GLU A 252 -2.45 -13.00 -12.12
CA GLU A 252 -1.61 -13.15 -13.29
C GLU A 252 -1.74 -11.94 -14.22
N GLY A 253 -0.64 -11.52 -14.84
CA GLY A 253 -0.65 -10.42 -15.82
C GLY A 253 -0.85 -9.02 -15.24
N ILE A 254 -0.87 -8.85 -13.91
CA ILE A 254 -0.97 -7.52 -13.31
C ILE A 254 0.41 -6.85 -13.33
N PRO A 255 0.56 -5.70 -14.00
CA PRO A 255 1.83 -4.99 -14.06
C PRO A 255 2.22 -4.40 -12.72
N TYR A 256 3.51 -4.15 -12.55
CA TYR A 256 4.03 -3.53 -11.34
C TYR A 256 3.94 -2.00 -11.45
N GLY A 257 2.93 -1.41 -10.83
CA GLY A 257 2.79 0.04 -10.77
C GLY A 257 3.91 0.73 -10.00
N THR A 258 4.19 1.97 -10.35
CA THR A 258 5.14 2.86 -9.66
C THR A 258 4.39 3.89 -8.81
N LEU A 259 5.13 4.79 -8.17
CA LEU A 259 4.54 5.92 -7.45
C LEU A 259 3.98 6.99 -8.39
N GLU A 260 4.65 7.11 -9.51
CA GLU A 260 4.31 8.08 -10.55
C GLU A 260 3.16 7.55 -11.43
N LYS A 261 3.07 6.23 -11.58
CA LYS A 261 2.07 5.55 -12.39
C LYS A 261 1.52 4.33 -11.66
N TYR A 262 0.43 4.51 -10.95
CA TYR A 262 -0.23 3.45 -10.17
C TYR A 262 -1.64 3.11 -10.69
N VAL A 263 -2.17 3.87 -11.64
CA VAL A 263 -3.35 3.52 -12.43
C VAL A 263 -2.87 3.13 -13.82
N ILE A 264 -3.17 1.92 -14.24
CA ILE A 264 -2.67 1.33 -15.50
C ILE A 264 -3.89 0.82 -16.26
N ASP A 265 -4.05 1.31 -17.48
CA ASP A 265 -5.11 0.88 -18.39
C ASP A 265 -4.69 -0.38 -19.16
N THR A 266 -5.64 -1.13 -19.67
CA THR A 266 -5.37 -2.38 -20.40
C THR A 266 -4.63 -2.20 -21.72
N ASP A 267 -4.63 -0.97 -22.27
CA ASP A 267 -3.88 -0.58 -23.45
C ASP A 267 -2.52 0.06 -23.12
N ASP A 268 -2.13 0.05 -21.85
CA ASP A 268 -0.85 0.58 -21.39
C ASP A 268 0.29 -0.38 -21.79
N PRO A 269 1.43 0.14 -22.31
CA PRO A 269 2.60 -0.69 -22.64
C PRO A 269 3.15 -1.53 -21.48
N LEU A 270 2.90 -1.14 -20.23
CA LEU A 270 3.27 -1.93 -19.04
C LEU A 270 2.51 -3.27 -18.93
N TYR A 271 1.44 -3.45 -19.71
CA TYR A 271 0.71 -4.72 -19.76
C TYR A 271 1.41 -5.79 -20.60
N ASP A 272 2.27 -5.39 -21.51
CA ASP A 272 2.97 -6.25 -22.47
C ASP A 272 4.39 -6.65 -21.97
N GLU A 273 4.82 -6.13 -20.82
CA GLU A 273 6.07 -6.49 -20.14
C GLU A 273 5.83 -7.54 -19.03
#